data_3852ada269879482ee299e9b50093148
#
_entry.id   3852ada269879482ee299e9b50093148
#
_cell.length_a   1.000
_cell.length_b   1.000
_cell.length_c   1.000
_cell.angle_alpha   90.00
_cell.angle_beta   90.00
_cell.angle_gamma   90.00
#
_symmetry.space_group_name_H-M   'P 1'
#
loop_
_entity.id
_entity.type
_entity.pdbx_description
1 polymer ?
#
loop_
_entity_poly.entity_id
_entity_poly.type
_entity_poly.pdbx_seq_one_letter_code
_entity_poly.pdbx_strand_id
1 'polypeptide(L)'
;MQTWQQLYTPLGSLGWSAMAALIPIVFFFLALAVFRLKGHVAGSITLALSIAVAIFAFQMPADMALAAAGYGFAYGLWPIAWIIVAAVFLYKLTVKSGQFEVIRSSVLSITDDQRLQVLLIGFCFGAFLEGAAGFGAPVAITAALLVGLGFNPLYAAGLCLIANTAPVAFGALGIPIIVAGQVTGIDAFKIGAMTGRQLPLLSLFVLPAAYRLMRRRKLQPRGMGAEAESARLEGTVTAPGSE
;
A
#
# COMPACT_ATOMS: atom_id res chain seq x y z
N MET A 1 -23.23 -30.27 -3.84
CA MET A 1 -22.22 -29.43 -3.14
C MET A 1 -22.83 -29.07 -1.81
N GLN A 2 -22.18 -29.49 -0.70
CA GLN A 2 -22.62 -29.05 0.63
C GLN A 2 -22.28 -27.59 0.77
N THR A 3 -23.26 -26.72 0.92
CA THR A 3 -23.07 -25.30 1.21
C THR A 3 -23.04 -25.11 2.72
N TRP A 4 -21.92 -24.64 3.26
CA TRP A 4 -21.84 -24.26 4.66
C TRP A 4 -22.43 -22.86 4.83
N GLN A 5 -23.35 -22.72 5.79
CA GLN A 5 -23.89 -21.42 6.16
C GLN A 5 -23.11 -20.89 7.36
N GLN A 6 -22.53 -19.73 7.18
CA GLN A 6 -21.77 -19.07 8.22
C GLN A 6 -22.68 -18.59 9.35
N LEU A 7 -22.45 -19.09 10.55
CA LEU A 7 -23.05 -18.56 11.77
C LEU A 7 -22.23 -17.36 12.25
N TYR A 8 -22.87 -16.21 12.43
CA TYR A 8 -22.18 -15.00 12.90
C TYR A 8 -21.95 -14.97 14.41
N THR A 9 -22.65 -15.82 15.16
CA THR A 9 -22.58 -15.91 16.62
C THR A 9 -22.29 -17.32 17.12
N PRO A 10 -21.30 -18.05 16.59
CA PRO A 10 -21.02 -19.43 16.96
C PRO A 10 -20.62 -19.59 18.44
N LEU A 11 -20.11 -18.53 19.07
CA LEU A 11 -19.69 -18.52 20.49
C LEU A 11 -20.76 -17.93 21.43
N GLY A 12 -22.01 -17.95 21.00
CA GLY A 12 -23.17 -17.51 21.83
C GLY A 12 -23.39 -16.00 21.85
N SER A 13 -22.41 -15.18 21.46
CA SER A 13 -22.57 -13.74 21.31
C SER A 13 -21.74 -13.19 20.16
N LEU A 14 -22.20 -12.08 19.57
CA LEU A 14 -21.48 -11.39 18.50
C LEU A 14 -20.12 -10.91 18.97
N GLY A 15 -20.01 -10.42 20.22
CA GLY A 15 -18.76 -9.90 20.78
C GLY A 15 -17.67 -10.97 20.88
N TRP A 16 -17.97 -12.13 21.45
CA TRP A 16 -17.02 -13.24 21.55
C TRP A 16 -16.62 -13.79 20.18
N SER A 17 -17.58 -13.89 19.27
CA SER A 17 -17.31 -14.35 17.90
C SER A 17 -16.41 -13.35 17.12
N ALA A 18 -16.64 -12.05 17.29
CA ALA A 18 -15.79 -11.02 16.72
C ALA A 18 -14.38 -11.03 17.33
N MET A 19 -14.23 -11.24 18.63
CA MET A 19 -12.93 -11.40 19.30
C MET A 19 -12.16 -12.59 18.75
N ALA A 20 -12.80 -13.73 18.53
CA ALA A 20 -12.18 -14.88 17.91
C ALA A 20 -11.72 -14.59 16.47
N ALA A 21 -12.52 -13.89 15.67
CA ALA A 21 -12.17 -13.49 14.32
C ALA A 21 -11.02 -12.47 14.26
N LEU A 22 -10.81 -11.67 15.31
CA LEU A 22 -9.71 -10.72 15.42
C LEU A 22 -8.35 -11.39 15.72
N ILE A 23 -8.32 -12.60 16.25
CA ILE A 23 -7.08 -13.29 16.66
C ILE A 23 -6.05 -13.33 15.53
N PRO A 24 -6.35 -13.83 14.31
CA PRO A 24 -5.37 -13.86 13.23
C PRO A 24 -4.91 -12.46 12.81
N ILE A 25 -5.82 -11.48 12.80
CA ILE A 25 -5.52 -10.09 12.40
C ILE A 25 -4.54 -9.47 13.39
N VAL A 26 -4.84 -9.54 14.69
CA VAL A 26 -3.97 -9.02 15.75
C VAL A 26 -2.62 -9.72 15.74
N PHE A 27 -2.63 -11.05 15.58
CA PHE A 27 -1.39 -11.83 15.47
C PHE A 27 -0.53 -11.36 14.30
N PHE A 28 -1.10 -11.12 13.11
CA PHE A 28 -0.36 -10.65 11.94
C PHE A 28 0.36 -9.33 12.21
N PHE A 29 -0.34 -8.36 12.80
CA PHE A 29 0.28 -7.09 13.16
C PHE A 29 1.37 -7.24 14.23
N LEU A 30 1.15 -8.06 15.24
CA LEU A 30 2.16 -8.35 16.26
C LEU A 30 3.37 -9.08 15.66
N ALA A 31 3.15 -10.03 14.75
CA ALA A 31 4.21 -10.76 14.07
C ALA A 31 5.13 -9.83 13.28
N LEU A 32 4.58 -8.83 12.60
CA LEU A 32 5.36 -7.86 11.83
C LEU A 32 5.97 -6.76 12.69
N ALA A 33 5.20 -6.16 13.60
CA ALA A 33 5.61 -4.97 14.34
C ALA A 33 6.48 -5.30 15.57
N VAL A 34 6.12 -6.35 16.31
CA VAL A 34 6.77 -6.72 17.57
C VAL A 34 7.80 -7.82 17.34
N PHE A 35 7.39 -8.95 16.77
CA PHE A 35 8.29 -10.08 16.53
C PHE A 35 9.19 -9.90 15.32
N ARG A 36 8.94 -8.88 14.48
CA ARG A 36 9.72 -8.54 13.28
C ARG A 36 9.97 -9.75 12.36
N LEU A 37 8.99 -10.63 12.27
CA LEU A 37 9.06 -11.79 11.39
C LEU A 37 9.08 -11.36 9.93
N LYS A 38 9.71 -12.18 9.08
CA LYS A 38 9.63 -11.97 7.63
C LYS A 38 8.18 -12.09 7.17
N GLY A 39 7.73 -11.24 6.24
CA GLY A 39 6.33 -11.14 5.82
C GLY A 39 5.72 -12.47 5.39
N HIS A 40 6.46 -13.32 4.65
CA HIS A 40 5.99 -14.63 4.24
C HIS A 40 5.80 -15.61 5.42
N VAL A 41 6.68 -15.53 6.44
CA VAL A 41 6.55 -16.36 7.65
C VAL A 41 5.33 -15.90 8.47
N ALA A 42 5.21 -14.58 8.70
CA ALA A 42 4.06 -14.01 9.41
C ALA A 42 2.75 -14.36 8.69
N GLY A 43 2.70 -14.24 7.36
CA GLY A 43 1.55 -14.59 6.54
C GLY A 43 1.19 -16.07 6.63
N SER A 44 2.17 -16.98 6.54
CA SER A 44 1.92 -18.43 6.64
C SER A 44 1.38 -18.85 7.99
N ILE A 45 1.93 -18.30 9.09
CA ILE A 45 1.43 -18.60 10.45
C ILE A 45 0.04 -18.01 10.63
N THR A 46 -0.21 -16.79 10.15
CA THR A 46 -1.54 -16.16 10.21
C THR A 46 -2.58 -16.95 9.44
N LEU A 47 -2.21 -17.48 8.26
CA LEU A 47 -3.10 -18.35 7.48
C LEU A 47 -3.46 -19.62 8.26
N ALA A 48 -2.46 -20.30 8.85
CA ALA A 48 -2.71 -21.49 9.67
C ALA A 48 -3.62 -21.17 10.88
N LEU A 49 -3.40 -20.02 11.53
CA LEU A 49 -4.22 -19.55 12.64
C LEU A 49 -5.67 -19.22 12.18
N SER A 50 -5.81 -18.61 11.00
CA SER A 50 -7.12 -18.32 10.41
C SER A 50 -7.90 -19.60 10.10
N ILE A 51 -7.24 -20.63 9.55
CA ILE A 51 -7.84 -21.94 9.31
C ILE A 51 -8.26 -22.58 10.64
N ALA A 52 -7.41 -22.53 11.66
CA ALA A 52 -7.75 -23.06 12.99
C ALA A 52 -8.97 -22.35 13.60
N VAL A 53 -9.01 -21.02 13.54
CA VAL A 53 -10.17 -20.24 14.02
C VAL A 53 -11.45 -20.60 13.23
N ALA A 54 -11.36 -20.74 11.92
CA ALA A 54 -12.50 -21.12 11.07
C ALA A 54 -13.05 -22.50 11.46
N ILE A 55 -12.19 -23.49 11.70
CA ILE A 55 -12.60 -24.87 12.05
C ILE A 55 -13.12 -24.94 13.50
N PHE A 56 -12.36 -24.43 14.47
CA PHE A 56 -12.66 -24.63 15.89
C PHE A 56 -13.66 -23.63 16.46
N ALA A 57 -13.59 -22.36 16.06
CA ALA A 57 -14.50 -21.33 16.57
C ALA A 57 -15.77 -21.21 15.72
N PHE A 58 -15.65 -21.24 14.39
CA PHE A 58 -16.77 -21.07 13.47
C PHE A 58 -17.35 -22.39 12.94
N GLN A 59 -16.83 -23.54 13.38
CA GLN A 59 -17.29 -24.88 13.02
C GLN A 59 -17.38 -25.12 11.51
N MET A 60 -16.44 -24.51 10.77
CA MET A 60 -16.33 -24.73 9.34
C MET A 60 -15.78 -26.14 9.09
N PRO A 61 -16.35 -26.92 8.16
CA PRO A 61 -15.79 -28.22 7.78
C PRO A 61 -14.34 -28.09 7.31
N ALA A 62 -13.46 -28.95 7.80
CA ALA A 62 -12.01 -28.85 7.52
C ALA A 62 -11.68 -28.94 6.03
N ASP A 63 -12.40 -29.77 5.29
CA ASP A 63 -12.30 -29.90 3.84
C ASP A 63 -12.61 -28.56 3.13
N MET A 64 -13.65 -27.86 3.57
CA MET A 64 -14.01 -26.55 3.03
C MET A 64 -12.97 -25.48 3.40
N ALA A 65 -12.47 -25.47 4.65
CA ALA A 65 -11.45 -24.52 5.08
C ALA A 65 -10.15 -24.69 4.28
N LEU A 66 -9.73 -25.94 4.06
CA LEU A 66 -8.55 -26.24 3.24
C LEU A 66 -8.78 -25.92 1.75
N ALA A 67 -9.97 -26.24 1.23
CA ALA A 67 -10.33 -25.90 -0.14
C ALA A 67 -10.35 -24.39 -0.36
N ALA A 68 -10.88 -23.60 0.60
CA ALA A 68 -10.86 -22.15 0.55
C ALA A 68 -9.43 -21.58 0.59
N ALA A 69 -8.56 -22.15 1.42
CA ALA A 69 -7.14 -21.78 1.44
C ALA A 69 -6.43 -22.11 0.11
N GLY A 70 -6.68 -23.29 -0.45
CA GLY A 70 -6.14 -23.70 -1.76
C GLY A 70 -6.64 -22.81 -2.90
N TYR A 71 -7.93 -22.49 -2.90
CA TYR A 71 -8.51 -21.55 -3.87
C TYR A 71 -7.90 -20.16 -3.72
N GLY A 72 -7.78 -19.64 -2.48
CA GLY A 72 -7.14 -18.35 -2.21
C GLY A 72 -5.68 -18.31 -2.67
N PHE A 73 -4.93 -19.40 -2.49
CA PHE A 73 -3.57 -19.54 -3.01
C PHE A 73 -3.52 -19.50 -4.53
N ALA A 74 -4.38 -20.26 -5.20
CA ALA A 74 -4.46 -20.27 -6.66
C ALA A 74 -4.86 -18.88 -7.20
N TYR A 75 -5.82 -18.22 -6.57
CA TYR A 75 -6.24 -16.87 -6.92
C TYR A 75 -5.15 -15.82 -6.64
N GLY A 76 -4.35 -16.01 -5.60
CA GLY A 76 -3.17 -15.19 -5.32
C GLY A 76 -2.09 -15.31 -6.39
N LEU A 77 -1.88 -16.53 -6.93
CA LEU A 77 -0.94 -16.76 -8.04
C LEU A 77 -1.49 -16.20 -9.36
N TRP A 78 -2.75 -16.42 -9.64
CA TRP A 78 -3.42 -15.97 -10.84
C TRP A 78 -4.82 -15.44 -10.50
N PRO A 79 -5.10 -14.15 -10.67
CA PRO A 79 -4.38 -13.11 -11.45
C PRO A 79 -3.44 -12.20 -10.64
N ILE A 80 -3.45 -12.25 -9.28
CA ILE A 80 -2.82 -11.20 -8.45
C ILE A 80 -1.30 -11.14 -8.65
N ALA A 81 -0.61 -12.27 -8.54
CA ALA A 81 0.84 -12.29 -8.72
C ALA A 81 1.24 -11.85 -10.15
N TRP A 82 0.43 -12.16 -11.15
CA TRP A 82 0.66 -11.72 -12.53
C TRP A 82 0.60 -10.21 -12.69
N ILE A 83 -0.37 -9.56 -12.04
CA ILE A 83 -0.48 -8.10 -12.01
C ILE A 83 0.77 -7.47 -11.37
N ILE A 84 1.25 -8.07 -10.27
CA ILE A 84 2.47 -7.60 -9.60
C ILE A 84 3.69 -7.74 -10.51
N VAL A 85 3.83 -8.89 -11.19
CA VAL A 85 4.93 -9.13 -12.14
C VAL A 85 4.91 -8.10 -13.27
N ALA A 86 3.74 -7.84 -13.86
CA ALA A 86 3.57 -6.85 -14.92
C ALA A 86 3.91 -5.43 -14.44
N ALA A 87 3.45 -5.04 -13.25
CA ALA A 87 3.75 -3.75 -12.66
C ALA A 87 5.24 -3.55 -12.35
N VAL A 88 5.89 -4.57 -11.77
CA VAL A 88 7.34 -4.56 -11.50
C VAL A 88 8.15 -4.53 -12.80
N PHE A 89 7.71 -5.27 -13.83
CA PHE A 89 8.33 -5.24 -15.15
C PHE A 89 8.28 -3.84 -15.76
N LEU A 90 7.10 -3.22 -15.77
CA LEU A 90 6.93 -1.86 -16.28
C LEU A 90 7.80 -0.85 -15.51
N TYR A 91 7.83 -0.94 -14.19
CA TYR A 91 8.69 -0.11 -13.34
C TYR A 91 10.17 -0.28 -13.71
N LYS A 92 10.66 -1.53 -13.79
CA LYS A 92 12.05 -1.80 -14.18
C LYS A 92 12.37 -1.31 -15.60
N LEU A 93 11.43 -1.43 -16.51
CA LEU A 93 11.56 -0.91 -17.87
C LEU A 93 11.68 0.61 -17.87
N THR A 94 10.84 1.32 -17.12
CA THR A 94 10.85 2.77 -16.96
C THR A 94 12.18 3.25 -16.36
N VAL A 95 12.74 2.53 -15.38
CA VAL A 95 14.05 2.84 -14.81
C VAL A 95 15.17 2.60 -15.83
N LYS A 96 15.16 1.44 -16.53
CA LYS A 96 16.19 1.09 -17.52
C LYS A 96 16.18 2.00 -18.76
N SER A 97 15.01 2.45 -19.19
CA SER A 97 14.86 3.35 -20.34
C SER A 97 15.20 4.81 -20.03
N GLY A 98 15.53 5.14 -18.77
CA GLY A 98 15.75 6.52 -18.34
C GLY A 98 14.48 7.38 -18.18
N GLN A 99 13.30 6.85 -18.50
CA GLN A 99 12.03 7.57 -18.38
C GLN A 99 11.70 7.93 -16.93
N PHE A 100 12.22 7.15 -16.00
CA PHE A 100 12.09 7.45 -14.57
C PHE A 100 12.70 8.81 -14.21
N GLU A 101 13.86 9.15 -14.79
CA GLU A 101 14.52 10.44 -14.57
C GLU A 101 13.74 11.60 -15.21
N VAL A 102 13.07 11.35 -16.34
CA VAL A 102 12.15 12.33 -16.96
C VAL A 102 10.96 12.62 -16.04
N ILE A 103 10.35 11.59 -15.47
CA ILE A 103 9.26 11.77 -14.49
C ILE A 103 9.76 12.55 -13.27
N ARG A 104 10.92 12.19 -12.75
CA ARG A 104 11.55 12.85 -11.61
C ARG A 104 11.81 14.32 -11.88
N SER A 105 12.45 14.63 -13.00
CA SER A 105 12.75 16.02 -13.39
C SER A 105 11.49 16.85 -13.63
N SER A 106 10.46 16.24 -14.23
CA SER A 106 9.15 16.89 -14.41
C SER A 106 8.49 17.27 -13.09
N VAL A 107 8.55 16.40 -12.08
CA VAL A 107 8.00 16.72 -10.74
C VAL A 107 8.84 17.80 -10.06
N LEU A 108 10.17 17.74 -10.16
CA LEU A 108 11.07 18.77 -9.61
C LEU A 108 10.85 20.14 -10.25
N SER A 109 10.50 20.18 -11.54
CA SER A 109 10.21 21.44 -12.22
C SER A 109 8.90 22.11 -11.78
N ILE A 110 7.98 21.35 -11.17
CA ILE A 110 6.71 21.89 -10.66
C ILE A 110 6.92 22.59 -9.31
N THR A 111 7.73 21.99 -8.43
CA THR A 111 7.96 22.54 -7.09
C THR A 111 9.19 21.95 -6.43
N ASP A 112 9.93 22.82 -5.73
CA ASP A 112 11.04 22.43 -4.86
C ASP A 112 10.58 22.11 -3.41
N ASP A 113 9.32 22.42 -3.08
CA ASP A 113 8.77 22.12 -1.75
C ASP A 113 8.48 20.62 -1.61
N GLN A 114 9.24 19.98 -0.74
CA GLN A 114 9.10 18.55 -0.44
C GLN A 114 7.68 18.14 -0.02
N ARG A 115 6.92 19.05 0.59
CA ARG A 115 5.55 18.79 1.02
C ARG A 115 4.61 18.69 -0.17
N LEU A 116 4.80 19.58 -1.14
CA LEU A 116 4.06 19.55 -2.40
C LEU A 116 4.48 18.34 -3.25
N GLN A 117 5.75 17.96 -3.24
CA GLN A 117 6.22 16.75 -3.91
C GLN A 117 5.54 15.49 -3.34
N VAL A 118 5.37 15.39 -2.02
CA VAL A 118 4.63 14.27 -1.41
C VAL A 118 3.16 14.28 -1.82
N LEU A 119 2.52 15.45 -1.91
CA LEU A 119 1.13 15.53 -2.37
C LEU A 119 1.01 15.15 -3.85
N LEU A 120 1.90 15.64 -4.71
CA LEU A 120 1.87 15.33 -6.14
C LEU A 120 2.18 13.85 -6.41
N ILE A 121 3.24 13.32 -5.81
CA ILE A 121 3.69 11.94 -6.07
C ILE A 121 2.90 10.95 -5.20
N GLY A 122 2.90 11.15 -3.89
CA GLY A 122 2.33 10.20 -2.95
C GLY A 122 0.81 10.14 -3.04
N PHE A 123 0.13 11.28 -3.23
CA PHE A 123 -1.33 11.33 -3.30
C PHE A 123 -1.85 11.37 -4.73
N CYS A 124 -1.57 12.40 -5.53
CA CYS A 124 -2.18 12.54 -6.86
C CYS A 124 -1.74 11.43 -7.83
N PHE A 125 -0.45 11.24 -7.99
CA PHE A 125 0.08 10.19 -8.87
C PHE A 125 -0.16 8.80 -8.29
N GLY A 126 -0.07 8.66 -6.97
CA GLY A 126 -0.43 7.43 -6.27
C GLY A 126 -1.89 7.03 -6.47
N ALA A 127 -2.82 7.98 -6.38
CA ALA A 127 -4.25 7.73 -6.63
C ALA A 127 -4.53 7.32 -8.07
N PHE A 128 -3.86 7.96 -9.04
CA PHE A 128 -3.95 7.57 -10.45
C PHE A 128 -3.47 6.13 -10.67
N LEU A 129 -2.31 5.79 -10.12
CA LEU A 129 -1.76 4.43 -10.21
C LEU A 129 -2.64 3.41 -9.46
N GLU A 130 -3.23 3.80 -8.32
CA GLU A 130 -4.14 2.92 -7.56
C GLU A 130 -5.38 2.60 -8.39
N GLY A 131 -5.98 3.61 -9.04
CA GLY A 131 -7.09 3.39 -9.96
C GLY A 131 -6.74 2.46 -11.11
N ALA A 132 -5.56 2.59 -11.69
CA ALA A 132 -5.13 1.80 -12.84
C ALA A 132 -4.68 0.37 -12.48
N ALA A 133 -3.88 0.20 -11.43
CA ALA A 133 -3.21 -1.06 -11.10
C ALA A 133 -3.64 -1.65 -9.74
N GLY A 134 -3.83 -0.82 -8.72
CA GLY A 134 -4.16 -1.28 -7.37
C GLY A 134 -3.09 -2.18 -6.73
N PHE A 135 -3.52 -3.05 -5.81
CA PHE A 135 -2.75 -4.15 -5.19
C PHE A 135 -1.40 -3.75 -4.55
N GLY A 136 -1.25 -2.49 -4.12
CA GLY A 136 -0.03 -2.00 -3.46
C GLY A 136 1.11 -1.63 -4.40
N ALA A 137 1.02 -1.88 -5.71
CA ALA A 137 2.00 -1.41 -6.69
C ALA A 137 2.18 0.12 -6.68
N PRO A 138 1.11 0.92 -6.56
CA PRO A 138 1.21 2.37 -6.46
C PRO A 138 2.09 2.85 -5.32
N VAL A 139 1.92 2.26 -4.13
CA VAL A 139 2.71 2.63 -2.95
C VAL A 139 4.19 2.33 -3.15
N ALA A 140 4.52 1.19 -3.75
CA ALA A 140 5.91 0.82 -4.04
C ALA A 140 6.56 1.79 -5.04
N ILE A 141 5.84 2.16 -6.11
CA ILE A 141 6.33 3.07 -7.15
C ILE A 141 6.48 4.49 -6.58
N THR A 142 5.47 5.03 -5.93
CA THR A 142 5.49 6.39 -5.38
C THR A 142 6.49 6.54 -4.24
N ALA A 143 6.63 5.53 -3.38
CA ALA A 143 7.66 5.53 -2.36
C ALA A 143 9.07 5.50 -2.96
N ALA A 144 9.31 4.70 -4.00
CA ALA A 144 10.59 4.69 -4.71
C ALA A 144 10.90 6.04 -5.37
N LEU A 145 9.89 6.71 -5.96
CA LEU A 145 10.05 8.07 -6.49
C LEU A 145 10.45 9.07 -5.39
N LEU A 146 9.75 9.06 -4.26
CA LEU A 146 10.08 9.94 -3.14
C LEU A 146 11.48 9.67 -2.57
N VAL A 147 11.90 8.40 -2.48
CA VAL A 147 13.25 8.04 -2.07
C VAL A 147 14.28 8.57 -3.07
N GLY A 148 14.00 8.49 -4.37
CA GLY A 148 14.82 9.11 -5.43
C GLY A 148 14.92 10.63 -5.31
N LEU A 149 13.96 11.29 -4.68
CA LEU A 149 13.97 12.73 -4.35
C LEU A 149 14.66 13.04 -2.99
N GLY A 150 15.27 12.06 -2.34
CA GLY A 150 16.01 12.23 -1.09
C GLY A 150 15.20 12.02 0.20
N PHE A 151 13.98 11.51 0.11
CA PHE A 151 13.20 11.17 1.30
C PHE A 151 13.73 9.91 1.98
N ASN A 152 13.62 9.85 3.31
CA ASN A 152 13.92 8.62 4.04
C ASN A 152 12.96 7.49 3.60
N PRO A 153 13.45 6.28 3.25
CA PRO A 153 12.65 5.20 2.69
C PRO A 153 11.45 4.79 3.55
N LEU A 154 11.64 4.64 4.85
CA LEU A 154 10.57 4.25 5.77
C LEU A 154 9.49 5.33 5.87
N TYR A 155 9.92 6.59 5.85
CA TYR A 155 9.02 7.72 5.92
C TYR A 155 8.22 7.92 4.62
N ALA A 156 8.90 7.80 3.48
CA ALA A 156 8.27 7.83 2.15
C ALA A 156 7.21 6.72 2.01
N ALA A 157 7.55 5.49 2.37
CA ALA A 157 6.61 4.37 2.36
C ALA A 157 5.40 4.62 3.28
N GLY A 158 5.63 5.11 4.50
CA GLY A 158 4.55 5.45 5.44
C GLY A 158 3.62 6.53 4.92
N LEU A 159 4.15 7.60 4.32
CA LEU A 159 3.35 8.66 3.72
C LEU A 159 2.53 8.16 2.52
N CYS A 160 3.13 7.35 1.65
CA CYS A 160 2.44 6.77 0.50
C CYS A 160 1.33 5.80 0.95
N LEU A 161 1.55 5.00 1.99
CA LEU A 161 0.52 4.13 2.57
C LEU A 161 -0.67 4.95 3.11
N ILE A 162 -0.39 6.03 3.84
CA ILE A 162 -1.45 6.92 4.36
C ILE A 162 -2.20 7.57 3.19
N ALA A 163 -1.49 8.06 2.18
CA ALA A 163 -2.10 8.69 1.02
C ALA A 163 -2.97 7.69 0.22
N ASN A 164 -2.56 6.43 0.15
CA ASN A 164 -3.25 5.38 -0.59
C ASN A 164 -4.59 4.95 0.05
N THR A 165 -4.83 5.27 1.32
CA THR A 165 -6.11 4.92 1.98
C THR A 165 -7.33 5.57 1.32
N ALA A 166 -7.16 6.71 0.68
CA ALA A 166 -8.24 7.43 0.03
C ALA A 166 -8.70 6.77 -1.29
N PRO A 167 -7.82 6.44 -2.25
CA PRO A 167 -8.22 5.87 -3.53
C PRO A 167 -8.47 4.35 -3.52
N VAL A 168 -8.10 3.63 -2.45
CA VAL A 168 -8.03 2.16 -2.39
C VAL A 168 -9.33 1.45 -2.79
N ALA A 169 -10.49 2.03 -2.52
CA ALA A 169 -11.77 1.42 -2.85
C ALA A 169 -12.02 1.35 -4.36
N PHE A 170 -11.41 2.23 -5.15
CA PHE A 170 -11.49 2.25 -6.61
C PHE A 170 -10.24 1.64 -7.26
N GLY A 171 -9.37 1.01 -6.47
CA GLY A 171 -8.15 0.37 -6.96
C GLY A 171 -8.44 -0.73 -7.98
N ALA A 172 -7.46 -0.97 -8.86
CA ALA A 172 -7.54 -1.98 -9.91
C ALA A 172 -8.86 -1.92 -10.70
N LEU A 173 -9.20 -0.73 -11.23
CA LEU A 173 -10.42 -0.48 -12.02
C LEU A 173 -11.73 -0.79 -11.25
N GLY A 174 -11.70 -0.63 -9.91
CA GLY A 174 -12.88 -0.80 -9.07
C GLY A 174 -13.21 -2.25 -8.68
N ILE A 175 -12.26 -3.16 -8.78
CA ILE A 175 -12.45 -4.57 -8.36
C ILE A 175 -13.06 -4.68 -6.95
N PRO A 176 -12.63 -3.92 -5.92
CA PRO A 176 -13.23 -4.01 -4.59
C PRO A 176 -14.74 -3.74 -4.58
N ILE A 177 -15.20 -2.78 -5.38
CA ILE A 177 -16.62 -2.42 -5.51
C ILE A 177 -17.39 -3.53 -6.24
N ILE A 178 -16.81 -4.05 -7.33
CA ILE A 178 -17.42 -5.13 -8.13
C ILE A 178 -17.59 -6.38 -7.27
N VAL A 179 -16.55 -6.79 -6.55
CA VAL A 179 -16.59 -7.96 -5.67
C VAL A 179 -17.57 -7.74 -4.51
N ALA A 180 -17.60 -6.55 -3.91
CA ALA A 180 -18.57 -6.22 -2.89
C ALA A 180 -20.02 -6.36 -3.42
N GLY A 181 -20.28 -5.89 -4.65
CA GLY A 181 -21.56 -6.08 -5.32
C GLY A 181 -21.93 -7.55 -5.49
N GLN A 182 -21.00 -8.37 -5.95
CA GLN A 182 -21.21 -9.80 -6.13
C GLN A 182 -21.52 -10.54 -4.84
N VAL A 183 -20.81 -10.22 -3.76
CA VAL A 183 -20.97 -10.90 -2.46
C VAL A 183 -22.22 -10.46 -1.73
N THR A 184 -22.57 -9.17 -1.81
CA THR A 184 -23.72 -8.60 -1.08
C THR A 184 -25.03 -8.67 -1.85
N GLY A 185 -24.98 -8.90 -3.16
CA GLY A 185 -26.15 -8.78 -4.05
C GLY A 185 -26.62 -7.33 -4.28
N ILE A 186 -25.86 -6.34 -3.78
CA ILE A 186 -26.17 -4.93 -3.99
C ILE A 186 -25.54 -4.50 -5.32
N ASP A 187 -26.27 -3.71 -6.07
CA ASP A 187 -25.77 -3.16 -7.34
C ASP A 187 -24.45 -2.41 -7.17
N ALA A 188 -23.42 -2.79 -7.94
CA ALA A 188 -22.08 -2.24 -7.83
C ALA A 188 -22.03 -0.72 -8.06
N PHE A 189 -22.92 -0.17 -8.90
CA PHE A 189 -23.02 1.27 -9.10
C PHE A 189 -23.47 2.00 -7.83
N LYS A 190 -24.43 1.43 -7.09
CA LYS A 190 -24.89 2.01 -5.81
C LYS A 190 -23.78 1.99 -4.76
N ILE A 191 -23.01 0.89 -4.69
CA ILE A 191 -21.84 0.79 -3.79
C ILE A 191 -20.79 1.83 -4.19
N GLY A 192 -20.45 1.92 -5.47
CA GLY A 192 -19.51 2.90 -5.99
C GLY A 192 -19.96 4.35 -5.74
N ALA A 193 -21.24 4.68 -5.94
CA ALA A 193 -21.76 6.00 -5.66
C ALA A 193 -21.70 6.35 -4.16
N MET A 194 -21.99 5.41 -3.28
CA MET A 194 -21.86 5.62 -1.83
C MET A 194 -20.41 5.81 -1.40
N THR A 195 -19.51 4.96 -1.88
CA THR A 195 -18.08 5.04 -1.63
C THR A 195 -17.50 6.38 -2.14
N GLY A 196 -17.91 6.82 -3.35
CA GLY A 196 -17.50 8.10 -3.92
C GLY A 196 -17.97 9.33 -3.13
N ARG A 197 -19.02 9.21 -2.33
CA ARG A 197 -19.45 10.27 -1.41
C ARG A 197 -18.67 10.26 -0.09
N GLN A 198 -18.21 9.10 0.36
CA GLN A 198 -17.49 8.95 1.63
C GLN A 198 -15.99 9.28 1.51
N LEU A 199 -15.36 8.86 0.40
CA LEU A 199 -13.91 9.02 0.21
C LEU A 199 -13.42 10.47 0.22
N PRO A 200 -14.09 11.46 -0.39
CA PRO A 200 -13.66 12.85 -0.29
C PRO A 200 -13.61 13.36 1.16
N LEU A 201 -14.59 12.97 1.98
CA LEU A 201 -14.58 13.32 3.41
C LEU A 201 -13.38 12.70 4.13
N LEU A 202 -13.10 11.43 3.85
CA LEU A 202 -11.93 10.74 4.41
C LEU A 202 -10.62 11.42 3.97
N SER A 203 -10.53 11.81 2.70
CA SER A 203 -9.36 12.50 2.14
C SER A 203 -9.09 13.84 2.82
N LEU A 204 -10.15 14.57 3.25
CA LEU A 204 -10.01 15.80 4.01
C LEU A 204 -9.29 15.60 5.37
N PHE A 205 -9.36 14.42 5.95
CA PHE A 205 -8.62 14.10 7.18
C PHE A 205 -7.22 13.54 6.90
N VAL A 206 -7.09 12.73 5.86
CA VAL A 206 -5.83 12.07 5.49
C VAL A 206 -4.78 13.10 5.07
N LEU A 207 -5.12 14.06 4.21
CA LEU A 207 -4.19 15.07 3.72
C LEU A 207 -3.62 15.98 4.84
N PRO A 208 -4.44 16.57 5.74
CA PRO A 208 -3.92 17.33 6.87
C PRO A 208 -3.13 16.48 7.86
N ALA A 209 -3.48 15.20 8.05
CA ALA A 209 -2.73 14.29 8.91
C ALA A 209 -1.33 14.03 8.34
N ALA A 210 -1.23 13.73 7.06
CA ALA A 210 0.05 13.58 6.36
C ALA A 210 0.87 14.87 6.43
N TYR A 211 0.26 16.02 6.18
CA TYR A 211 0.92 17.33 6.28
C TYR A 211 1.43 17.64 7.70
N ARG A 212 0.64 17.33 8.76
CA ARG A 212 1.06 17.52 10.16
C ARG A 212 2.22 16.62 10.54
N LEU A 213 2.23 15.38 10.07
CA LEU A 213 3.33 14.44 10.26
C LEU A 213 4.62 14.96 9.61
N MET A 214 4.52 15.50 8.41
CA MET A 214 5.65 16.15 7.72
C MET A 214 6.16 17.39 8.46
N ARG A 215 5.26 18.21 9.00
CA ARG A 215 5.63 19.46 9.73
C ARG A 215 6.35 19.18 11.04
N ARG A 216 5.98 18.11 11.77
CA ARG A 216 6.58 17.79 13.08
C ARG A 216 8.02 17.28 12.97
N ARG A 217 8.41 16.71 11.84
CA ARG A 217 9.80 16.34 11.57
C ARG A 217 10.37 17.32 10.56
N LYS A 218 11.38 18.12 10.99
CA LYS A 218 12.21 18.85 10.05
C LYS A 218 12.77 17.83 9.06
N LEU A 219 12.20 17.79 7.88
CA LEU A 219 12.72 17.00 6.77
C LEU A 219 14.02 17.67 6.35
N GLN A 220 15.13 17.27 6.95
CA GLN A 220 16.45 17.63 6.44
C GLN A 220 16.74 16.71 5.25
N PRO A 221 17.00 17.25 4.08
CA PRO A 221 17.53 16.48 2.96
C PRO A 221 18.89 15.91 3.38
N ARG A 222 18.93 14.61 3.66
CA ARG A 222 20.20 13.91 3.83
C ARG A 222 20.76 13.67 2.43
N GLY A 223 21.72 14.44 2.02
CA GLY A 223 22.59 14.10 0.90
C GLY A 223 22.79 15.17 -0.18
N MET A 224 21.76 15.93 -0.58
CA MET A 224 21.95 16.90 -1.67
C MET A 224 22.78 18.15 -1.28
N GLY A 225 22.75 18.52 0.00
CA GLY A 225 23.60 19.63 0.49
C GLY A 225 25.07 19.24 0.63
N ALA A 226 25.35 18.02 1.06
CA ALA A 226 26.72 17.55 1.28
C ALA A 226 27.45 17.22 -0.03
N GLU A 227 26.74 16.64 -1.03
CA GLU A 227 27.34 16.38 -2.34
C GLU A 227 27.48 17.65 -3.19
N ALA A 228 26.50 18.58 -3.11
CA ALA A 228 26.62 19.87 -3.79
C ALA A 228 27.65 20.79 -3.12
N GLU A 229 27.85 20.67 -1.82
CA GLU A 229 28.87 21.41 -1.07
C GLU A 229 30.26 20.80 -1.26
N SER A 230 30.39 19.48 -1.33
CA SER A 230 31.67 18.83 -1.70
C SER A 230 32.04 19.09 -3.15
N ALA A 231 31.10 19.07 -4.09
CA ALA A 231 31.35 19.45 -5.48
C ALA A 231 31.71 20.94 -5.65
N ARG A 232 31.17 21.85 -4.82
CA ARG A 232 31.59 23.26 -4.78
C ARG A 232 32.98 23.41 -4.18
N LEU A 233 33.33 22.69 -3.15
CA LEU A 233 34.64 22.72 -2.53
C LEU A 233 35.72 22.10 -3.45
N GLU A 234 35.40 21.04 -4.17
CA GLU A 234 36.28 20.45 -5.18
C GLU A 234 36.46 21.38 -6.40
N GLY A 235 35.43 22.10 -6.81
CA GLY A 235 35.51 23.09 -7.89
C GLY A 235 36.28 24.36 -7.55
N THR A 236 36.47 24.67 -6.25
CA THR A 236 37.27 25.82 -5.80
C THR A 236 38.74 25.49 -5.60
N VAL A 237 39.13 24.22 -5.59
CA VAL A 237 40.53 23.78 -5.38
C VAL A 237 41.31 23.61 -6.72
N THR A 238 40.62 23.63 -7.88
CA THR A 238 41.27 23.46 -9.19
C THR A 238 41.27 24.76 -10.05
N ALA A 239 41.58 25.89 -9.47
CA ALA A 239 42.05 27.02 -10.28
C ALA A 239 43.59 26.94 -10.34
N PRO A 240 44.23 26.50 -11.44
CA PRO A 240 45.68 26.63 -11.58
C PRO A 240 46.01 28.09 -11.71
N GLY A 241 46.98 28.51 -10.91
CA GLY A 241 47.53 29.85 -10.94
C GLY A 241 48.00 30.26 -12.30
N SER A 242 47.68 31.48 -12.67
CA SER A 242 48.32 32.25 -13.74
C SER A 242 49.81 32.38 -13.45
N GLU A 243 50.65 31.79 -14.28
CA GLU A 243 51.94 32.30 -14.68
C GLU A 243 51.95 32.51 -16.18
#